data_dda906625e4b36bc9d73f062c8b9c5e6
#
_entry.id   dda906625e4b36bc9d73f062c8b9c5e6
#
_cell.length_a   1.000
_cell.length_b   1.000
_cell.length_c   1.000
_cell.angle_alpha   90.00
_cell.angle_beta   90.00
_cell.angle_gamma   90.00
#
_symmetry.space_group_name_H-M   'P 1'
#
loop_
_entity.id
_entity.type
_entity.pdbx_description
1 polymer ?
#
loop_
_entity_poly.entity_id
_entity_poly.type
_entity_poly.pdbx_seq_one_letter_code
_entity_poly.pdbx_strand_id
1 'polypeptide(L)'
;MSLRQKWACCCLAGSLLLICLAAPGGHAGENQKKAQTASSDRLRELLEERYEILKTLVEAEKRLVEVGQGSRGGIAAAIAAMLRAEADLCLIDSERIEIHEKIVTILRENEDAIVREANRGLASSADVVQVKLARLKAQIKLEKIKLAQQASQ
;
A
#
# COMPACT_ATOMS: atom_id res chain seq x y z
N MET A 1 -8.83 34.98 17.74
CA MET A 1 -9.68 35.73 16.78
C MET A 1 -10.50 34.72 15.99
N SER A 2 -11.82 34.82 16.15
CA SER A 2 -12.86 33.91 15.68
C SER A 2 -13.27 34.24 14.25
N LEU A 3 -13.36 33.26 13.36
CA LEU A 3 -14.08 33.39 12.09
C LEU A 3 -15.02 32.20 11.92
N ARG A 4 -16.16 32.31 12.55
CA ARG A 4 -17.37 31.56 12.21
C ARG A 4 -17.97 32.23 10.98
N GLN A 5 -18.03 31.56 9.87
CA GLN A 5 -18.81 32.02 8.72
C GLN A 5 -20.00 31.10 8.52
N LYS A 6 -21.14 31.72 8.83
CA LYS A 6 -22.51 31.25 8.67
C LYS A 6 -22.82 31.04 7.18
N TRP A 7 -23.34 29.88 6.85
CA TRP A 7 -24.05 29.71 5.58
C TRP A 7 -25.56 29.66 5.89
N ALA A 8 -26.21 30.68 5.41
CA ALA A 8 -27.62 30.90 5.58
C ALA A 8 -28.42 30.11 4.53
N CYS A 9 -29.53 29.61 5.03
CA CYS A 9 -30.75 29.19 4.35
C CYS A 9 -31.07 29.93 3.04
N CYS A 10 -31.37 29.18 1.98
CA CYS A 10 -32.30 29.62 0.95
C CYS A 10 -33.28 28.49 0.66
N CYS A 11 -34.44 28.56 1.34
CA CYS A 11 -35.66 27.89 0.94
C CYS A 11 -36.25 28.65 -0.24
N LEU A 12 -36.45 28.00 -1.36
CA LEU A 12 -37.46 28.43 -2.34
C LEU A 12 -38.24 27.19 -2.81
N ALA A 13 -39.51 27.25 -2.49
CA ALA A 13 -40.59 26.37 -2.92
C ALA A 13 -40.82 26.54 -4.45
N GLY A 14 -41.06 25.42 -5.13
CA GLY A 14 -41.46 25.49 -6.54
C GLY A 14 -41.86 24.13 -7.09
N SER A 15 -43.16 23.89 -7.06
CA SER A 15 -44.04 23.18 -8.00
C SER A 15 -43.75 21.73 -8.37
N LEU A 16 -44.70 20.91 -7.96
CA LEU A 16 -45.07 19.60 -8.52
C LEU A 16 -45.11 19.60 -10.07
N LEU A 17 -44.42 18.64 -10.65
CA LEU A 17 -44.79 18.07 -11.92
C LEU A 17 -44.48 16.54 -11.87
N LEU A 18 -45.56 15.79 -11.55
CA LEU A 18 -45.59 14.33 -11.66
C LEU A 18 -45.56 13.97 -13.16
N ILE A 19 -44.40 13.66 -13.69
CA ILE A 19 -44.28 12.95 -14.96
C ILE A 19 -43.93 11.54 -14.62
N CYS A 20 -44.94 10.62 -14.57
CA CYS A 20 -44.77 9.20 -14.66
C CYS A 20 -44.22 8.86 -16.06
N LEU A 21 -42.92 8.88 -16.25
CA LEU A 21 -42.28 8.15 -17.36
C LEU A 21 -42.01 6.74 -16.85
N ALA A 22 -42.76 5.77 -17.36
CA ALA A 22 -42.44 4.36 -17.27
C ALA A 22 -41.11 4.14 -17.92
N ALA A 23 -40.05 3.99 -17.13
CA ALA A 23 -38.74 3.54 -17.60
C ALA A 23 -38.82 2.04 -17.91
N PRO A 24 -38.41 1.57 -19.10
CA PRO A 24 -38.24 0.16 -19.36
C PRO A 24 -37.09 -0.34 -18.47
N GLY A 25 -37.45 -0.99 -17.35
CA GLY A 25 -36.49 -1.62 -16.47
C GLY A 25 -35.90 -2.86 -17.14
N GLY A 26 -34.59 -3.04 -17.03
CA GLY A 26 -34.04 -4.38 -17.12
C GLY A 26 -32.60 -4.55 -17.58
N HIS A 27 -31.94 -3.60 -18.26
CA HIS A 27 -30.61 -3.87 -18.87
C HIS A 27 -29.43 -3.05 -18.32
N ALA A 28 -29.66 -2.07 -17.47
CA ALA A 28 -28.58 -1.22 -16.95
C ALA A 28 -27.72 -1.94 -15.88
N GLY A 29 -28.30 -2.84 -15.09
CA GLY A 29 -27.59 -3.52 -14.00
C GLY A 29 -26.58 -4.59 -14.45
N GLU A 30 -26.85 -5.26 -15.55
CA GLU A 30 -26.01 -6.36 -16.05
C GLU A 30 -24.73 -5.84 -16.73
N ASN A 31 -24.82 -4.75 -17.46
CA ASN A 31 -23.67 -4.11 -18.09
C ASN A 31 -22.74 -3.46 -17.05
N GLN A 32 -23.28 -2.89 -15.98
CA GLN A 32 -22.50 -2.31 -14.91
C GLN A 32 -21.74 -3.37 -14.12
N LYS A 33 -22.34 -4.54 -13.86
CA LYS A 33 -21.71 -5.67 -13.19
C LYS A 33 -20.58 -6.27 -14.02
N LYS A 34 -20.76 -6.42 -15.33
CA LYS A 34 -19.72 -6.89 -16.26
C LYS A 34 -18.53 -5.94 -16.35
N ALA A 35 -18.78 -4.62 -16.40
CA ALA A 35 -17.72 -3.61 -16.43
C ALA A 35 -16.91 -3.60 -15.12
N GLN A 36 -17.56 -3.79 -13.99
CA GLN A 36 -16.91 -3.84 -12.67
C GLN A 36 -16.05 -5.10 -12.49
N THR A 37 -16.52 -6.26 -12.97
CA THR A 37 -15.75 -7.51 -12.95
C THR A 37 -14.50 -7.39 -13.83
N ALA A 38 -14.63 -6.90 -15.07
CA ALA A 38 -13.51 -6.70 -15.97
C ALA A 38 -12.46 -5.72 -15.41
N SER A 39 -12.88 -4.67 -14.69
CA SER A 39 -11.98 -3.73 -14.02
C SER A 39 -11.23 -4.38 -12.84
N SER A 40 -11.91 -5.23 -12.07
CA SER A 40 -11.32 -5.99 -10.96
C SER A 40 -10.27 -6.99 -11.47
N ASP A 41 -10.59 -7.73 -12.53
CA ASP A 41 -9.68 -8.70 -13.13
C ASP A 41 -8.42 -8.01 -13.68
N ARG A 42 -8.60 -6.87 -14.34
CA ARG A 42 -7.47 -6.08 -14.85
C ARG A 42 -6.57 -5.53 -13.73
N LEU A 43 -7.15 -5.07 -12.62
CA LEU A 43 -6.38 -4.64 -11.46
C LEU A 43 -5.54 -5.79 -10.90
N ARG A 44 -6.14 -6.97 -10.77
CA ARG A 44 -5.45 -8.16 -10.28
C ARG A 44 -4.27 -8.55 -11.18
N GLU A 45 -4.46 -8.57 -12.50
CA GLU A 45 -3.38 -8.82 -13.46
C GLU A 45 -2.19 -7.85 -13.27
N LEU A 46 -2.47 -6.54 -13.09
CA LEU A 46 -1.43 -5.52 -12.87
C LEU A 46 -0.69 -5.72 -11.54
N LEU A 47 -1.38 -6.15 -10.49
CA LEU A 47 -0.77 -6.45 -9.20
C LEU A 47 0.12 -7.71 -9.28
N GLU A 48 -0.31 -8.73 -9.99
CA GLU A 48 0.47 -9.95 -10.25
C GLU A 48 1.72 -9.64 -11.08
N GLU A 49 1.59 -8.87 -12.16
CA GLU A 49 2.71 -8.40 -12.98
C GLU A 49 3.73 -7.61 -12.13
N ARG A 50 3.26 -6.68 -11.30
CA ARG A 50 4.11 -5.92 -10.38
C ARG A 50 4.87 -6.82 -9.41
N TYR A 51 4.23 -7.83 -8.85
CA TYR A 51 4.85 -8.79 -7.94
C TYR A 51 5.99 -9.55 -8.63
N GLU A 52 5.77 -10.09 -9.84
CA GLU A 52 6.78 -10.85 -10.58
C GLU A 52 7.98 -9.97 -11.01
N ILE A 53 7.75 -8.71 -11.38
CA ILE A 53 8.84 -7.75 -11.65
C ILE A 53 9.67 -7.52 -10.40
N LEU A 54 9.04 -7.32 -9.23
CA LEU A 54 9.75 -7.07 -7.98
C LEU A 54 10.50 -8.30 -7.49
N LYS A 55 9.98 -9.50 -7.71
CA LYS A 55 10.68 -10.76 -7.45
C LYS A 55 11.95 -10.89 -8.29
N THR A 56 11.87 -10.53 -9.58
CA THR A 56 13.04 -10.48 -10.46
C THR A 56 14.08 -9.46 -9.97
N LEU A 57 13.63 -8.30 -9.48
CA LEU A 57 14.51 -7.29 -8.88
C LEU A 57 15.23 -7.82 -7.65
N VAL A 58 14.57 -8.57 -6.76
CA VAL A 58 15.19 -9.17 -5.59
C VAL A 58 16.35 -10.10 -6.01
N GLU A 59 16.14 -10.93 -7.02
CA GLU A 59 17.20 -11.83 -7.51
C GLU A 59 18.34 -11.05 -8.17
N ALA A 60 18.07 -9.95 -8.86
CA ALA A 60 19.10 -9.08 -9.42
C ALA A 60 19.95 -8.43 -8.31
N GLU A 61 19.32 -7.88 -7.28
CA GLU A 61 20.01 -7.26 -6.13
C GLU A 61 20.88 -8.28 -5.38
N LYS A 62 20.42 -9.52 -5.20
CA LYS A 62 21.22 -10.59 -4.60
C LYS A 62 22.49 -10.85 -5.41
N ARG A 63 22.37 -10.99 -6.74
CA ARG A 63 23.53 -11.20 -7.62
C ARG A 63 24.52 -10.04 -7.57
N LEU A 64 24.03 -8.80 -7.51
CA LEU A 64 24.90 -7.63 -7.37
C LEU A 64 25.70 -7.67 -6.07
N VAL A 65 25.11 -8.12 -4.97
CA VAL A 65 25.82 -8.27 -3.69
C VAL A 65 26.85 -9.41 -3.77
N GLU A 66 26.52 -10.54 -4.41
CA GLU A 66 27.45 -11.66 -4.60
C GLU A 66 28.71 -11.27 -5.35
N VAL A 67 28.60 -10.36 -6.34
CA VAL A 67 29.76 -9.84 -7.10
C VAL A 67 30.37 -8.57 -6.48
N GLY A 68 29.93 -8.17 -5.28
CA GLY A 68 30.47 -7.01 -4.56
C GLY A 68 30.06 -5.64 -5.12
N GLN A 69 29.06 -5.59 -6.00
CA GLN A 69 28.56 -4.36 -6.63
C GLN A 69 27.23 -3.85 -6.00
N GLY A 70 26.60 -4.65 -5.14
CA GLY A 70 25.35 -4.32 -4.48
C GLY A 70 25.53 -4.00 -3.00
N SER A 71 24.46 -3.55 -2.36
CA SER A 71 24.41 -3.30 -0.92
C SER A 71 23.33 -4.16 -0.25
N ARG A 72 23.56 -4.49 1.02
CA ARG A 72 22.54 -5.16 1.85
C ARG A 72 21.26 -4.34 1.95
N GLY A 73 21.39 -3.01 1.98
CA GLY A 73 20.24 -2.08 1.98
C GLY A 73 19.41 -2.18 0.70
N GLY A 74 20.04 -2.37 -0.47
CA GLY A 74 19.38 -2.62 -1.75
C GLY A 74 18.52 -3.87 -1.70
N ILE A 75 19.09 -5.00 -1.24
CA ILE A 75 18.35 -6.26 -1.08
C ILE A 75 17.15 -6.07 -0.12
N ALA A 76 17.36 -5.47 1.05
CA ALA A 76 16.30 -5.28 2.03
C ALA A 76 15.16 -4.41 1.48
N ALA A 77 15.50 -3.36 0.71
CA ALA A 77 14.52 -2.50 0.05
C ALA A 77 13.72 -3.26 -1.03
N ALA A 78 14.40 -4.06 -1.86
CA ALA A 78 13.78 -4.87 -2.90
C ALA A 78 12.84 -5.94 -2.31
N ILE A 79 13.27 -6.67 -1.27
CA ILE A 79 12.44 -7.65 -0.56
C ILE A 79 11.21 -6.96 0.06
N ALA A 80 11.41 -5.82 0.73
CA ALA A 80 10.29 -5.09 1.31
C ALA A 80 9.30 -4.57 0.25
N ALA A 81 9.77 -4.22 -0.95
CA ALA A 81 8.92 -3.83 -2.07
C ALA A 81 8.12 -5.02 -2.62
N MET A 82 8.77 -6.18 -2.80
CA MET A 82 8.13 -7.43 -3.25
C MET A 82 7.05 -7.88 -2.26
N LEU A 83 7.35 -7.90 -0.96
CA LEU A 83 6.37 -8.25 0.09
C LEU A 83 5.19 -7.28 0.13
N ARG A 84 5.39 -5.98 -0.16
CA ARG A 84 4.26 -5.05 -0.27
C ARG A 84 3.35 -5.40 -1.46
N ALA A 85 3.92 -5.79 -2.59
CA ALA A 85 3.13 -6.23 -3.73
C ALA A 85 2.38 -7.54 -3.43
N GLU A 86 3.00 -8.47 -2.69
CA GLU A 86 2.34 -9.67 -2.19
C GLU A 86 1.16 -9.33 -1.26
N ALA A 87 1.35 -8.39 -0.34
CA ALA A 87 0.27 -7.93 0.55
C ALA A 87 -0.91 -7.27 -0.20
N ASP A 88 -0.63 -6.60 -1.32
CA ASP A 88 -1.66 -6.00 -2.18
C ASP A 88 -2.50 -7.07 -2.92
N LEU A 89 -1.97 -8.29 -3.09
CA LEU A 89 -2.67 -9.45 -3.67
C LEU A 89 -3.51 -10.23 -2.64
N CYS A 90 -3.21 -10.08 -1.34
CA CYS A 90 -3.91 -10.80 -0.29
C CYS A 90 -5.36 -10.31 -0.13
N LEU A 91 -6.29 -11.26 -0.13
CA LEU A 91 -7.71 -11.03 0.11
C LEU A 91 -8.06 -11.06 1.61
N ILE A 92 -7.23 -11.73 2.42
CA ILE A 92 -7.47 -11.98 3.84
C ILE A 92 -6.60 -11.04 4.67
N ASP A 93 -7.22 -10.30 5.59
CA ASP A 93 -6.53 -9.31 6.40
C ASP A 93 -5.47 -9.90 7.34
N SER A 94 -5.69 -11.12 7.86
CA SER A 94 -4.68 -11.80 8.70
C SER A 94 -3.41 -12.11 7.93
N GLU A 95 -3.51 -12.61 6.70
CA GLU A 95 -2.35 -12.88 5.84
C GLU A 95 -1.60 -11.58 5.50
N ARG A 96 -2.36 -10.52 5.22
CA ARG A 96 -1.80 -9.18 4.97
C ARG A 96 -1.01 -8.65 6.17
N ILE A 97 -1.50 -8.86 7.38
CA ILE A 97 -0.81 -8.50 8.63
C ILE A 97 0.51 -9.27 8.75
N GLU A 98 0.49 -10.59 8.56
CA GLU A 98 1.71 -11.42 8.64
C GLU A 98 2.79 -10.96 7.64
N ILE A 99 2.40 -10.60 6.41
CA ILE A 99 3.33 -10.06 5.43
C ILE A 99 3.91 -8.71 5.89
N HIS A 100 3.08 -7.83 6.43
CA HIS A 100 3.56 -6.55 6.96
C HIS A 100 4.48 -6.72 8.18
N GLU A 101 4.28 -7.71 9.01
CA GLU A 101 5.19 -8.07 10.11
C GLU A 101 6.56 -8.53 9.57
N LYS A 102 6.59 -9.35 8.52
CA LYS A 102 7.84 -9.74 7.83
C LYS A 102 8.57 -8.50 7.27
N ILE A 103 7.84 -7.55 6.66
CA ILE A 103 8.43 -6.30 6.17
C ILE A 103 9.10 -5.51 7.31
N VAL A 104 8.43 -5.36 8.46
CA VAL A 104 8.99 -4.66 9.62
C VAL A 104 10.24 -5.35 10.13
N THR A 105 10.26 -6.68 10.18
CA THR A 105 11.41 -7.47 10.63
C THR A 105 12.62 -7.24 9.71
N ILE A 106 12.46 -7.36 8.39
CA ILE A 106 13.53 -7.16 7.42
C ILE A 106 14.10 -5.73 7.50
N LEU A 107 13.23 -4.73 7.63
CA LEU A 107 13.69 -3.34 7.73
C LEU A 107 14.38 -3.04 9.06
N ARG A 108 14.02 -3.73 10.15
CA ARG A 108 14.72 -3.64 11.43
C ARG A 108 16.11 -4.24 11.34
N GLU A 109 16.23 -5.43 10.77
CA GLU A 109 17.53 -6.09 10.56
C GLU A 109 18.46 -5.24 9.69
N ASN A 110 17.91 -4.58 8.65
CA ASN A 110 18.66 -3.65 7.83
C ASN A 110 19.09 -2.40 8.61
N GLU A 111 18.22 -1.80 9.44
CA GLU A 111 18.57 -0.68 10.32
C GLU A 111 19.72 -1.05 11.26
N ASP A 112 19.63 -2.22 11.91
CA ASP A 112 20.67 -2.71 12.81
C ASP A 112 22.01 -2.92 12.10
N ALA A 113 22.00 -3.39 10.86
CA ALA A 113 23.20 -3.55 10.04
C ALA A 113 23.83 -2.19 9.71
N ILE A 114 23.07 -1.22 9.22
CA ILE A 114 23.55 0.11 8.87
C ILE A 114 24.04 0.87 10.10
N VAL A 115 23.39 0.73 11.27
CA VAL A 115 23.88 1.32 12.53
C VAL A 115 25.24 0.73 12.91
N ARG A 116 25.44 -0.59 12.77
CA ARG A 116 26.77 -1.20 13.01
C ARG A 116 27.83 -0.71 12.03
N GLU A 117 27.49 -0.50 10.76
CA GLU A 117 28.38 0.06 9.75
C GLU A 117 28.73 1.52 10.07
N ALA A 118 27.76 2.33 10.48
CA ALA A 118 27.98 3.74 10.89
C ALA A 118 28.92 3.83 12.10
N ASN A 119 28.77 2.94 13.09
CA ASN A 119 29.66 2.89 14.25
C ASN A 119 31.12 2.51 13.89
N ARG A 120 31.33 1.92 12.71
CA ARG A 120 32.65 1.61 12.15
C ARG A 120 33.14 2.68 11.16
N GLY A 121 32.37 3.74 10.95
CA GLY A 121 32.68 4.79 9.97
C GLY A 121 32.45 4.40 8.51
N LEU A 122 31.70 3.31 8.25
CA LEU A 122 31.44 2.76 6.90
C LEU A 122 30.10 3.23 6.31
N ALA A 123 29.22 3.81 7.13
CA ALA A 123 27.96 4.39 6.71
C ALA A 123 27.79 5.80 7.31
N SER A 124 27.02 6.63 6.64
CA SER A 124 26.75 8.00 7.10
C SER A 124 25.60 8.07 8.11
N SER A 125 25.53 9.15 8.88
CA SER A 125 24.36 9.44 9.73
C SER A 125 23.07 9.59 8.91
N ALA A 126 23.17 10.06 7.67
CA ALA A 126 22.02 10.16 6.76
C ALA A 126 21.48 8.77 6.39
N ASP A 127 22.35 7.78 6.16
CA ASP A 127 21.95 6.40 5.87
C ASP A 127 21.18 5.81 7.06
N VAL A 128 21.67 6.01 8.30
CA VAL A 128 20.98 5.60 9.52
C VAL A 128 19.59 6.22 9.62
N VAL A 129 19.45 7.50 9.34
CA VAL A 129 18.15 8.19 9.37
C VAL A 129 17.20 7.60 8.31
N GLN A 130 17.69 7.33 7.09
CA GLN A 130 16.87 6.78 6.01
C GLN A 130 16.32 5.39 6.35
N VAL A 131 17.17 4.47 6.84
CA VAL A 131 16.70 3.11 7.19
C VAL A 131 15.74 3.13 8.37
N LYS A 132 15.98 4.00 9.36
CA LYS A 132 15.06 4.22 10.48
C LYS A 132 13.68 4.73 10.01
N LEU A 133 13.65 5.69 9.09
CA LEU A 133 12.41 6.19 8.51
C LEU A 133 11.68 5.10 7.72
N ALA A 134 12.40 4.26 6.97
CA ALA A 134 11.81 3.14 6.23
C ALA A 134 11.12 2.15 7.17
N ARG A 135 11.78 1.75 8.28
CA ARG A 135 11.19 0.88 9.30
C ARG A 135 9.97 1.51 9.97
N LEU A 136 10.06 2.77 10.38
CA LEU A 136 8.95 3.47 11.03
C LEU A 136 7.73 3.58 10.11
N LYS A 137 7.92 3.86 8.81
CA LYS A 137 6.82 3.86 7.83
C LYS A 137 6.14 2.50 7.73
N ALA A 138 6.90 1.41 7.76
CA ALA A 138 6.36 0.06 7.73
C ALA A 138 5.58 -0.27 9.02
N GLN A 139 6.11 0.09 10.19
CA GLN A 139 5.41 -0.08 11.46
C GLN A 139 4.09 0.69 11.52
N ILE A 140 4.09 1.96 11.12
CA ILE A 140 2.87 2.77 11.06
C ILE A 140 1.82 2.14 10.13
N LYS A 141 2.24 1.58 8.99
CA LYS A 141 1.33 0.89 8.07
C LYS A 141 0.74 -0.36 8.72
N LEU A 142 1.56 -1.17 9.38
CA LEU A 142 1.14 -2.38 10.09
C LEU A 142 0.10 -2.05 11.18
N GLU A 143 0.38 -1.05 12.02
CA GLU A 143 -0.56 -0.65 13.08
C GLU A 143 -1.90 -0.15 12.52
N LYS A 144 -1.88 0.61 11.41
CA LYS A 144 -3.10 1.04 10.74
C LYS A 144 -3.95 -0.13 10.24
N ILE A 145 -3.31 -1.19 9.71
CA ILE A 145 -4.03 -2.38 9.22
C ILE A 145 -4.64 -3.13 10.41
N LYS A 146 -3.88 -3.32 11.52
CA LYS A 146 -4.38 -3.97 12.75
C LYS A 146 -5.58 -3.22 13.33
N LEU A 147 -5.51 -1.90 13.41
CA LEU A 147 -6.62 -1.07 13.89
C LEU A 147 -7.86 -1.19 12.98
N ALA A 148 -7.67 -1.21 11.65
CA ALA A 148 -8.79 -1.37 10.72
C ALA A 148 -9.47 -2.74 10.87
N GLN A 149 -8.69 -3.81 11.06
CA GLN A 149 -9.22 -5.15 11.30
C GLN A 149 -10.04 -5.22 12.60
N GLN A 150 -9.54 -4.61 13.68
CA GLN A 150 -10.25 -4.55 14.97
C GLN A 150 -11.59 -3.80 14.87
N ALA A 151 -11.64 -2.74 14.06
CA ALA A 151 -12.86 -1.96 13.86
C ALA A 151 -13.91 -2.67 12.99
N SER A 152 -13.53 -3.75 12.31
CA SER A 152 -14.42 -4.55 11.44
C SER A 152 -14.99 -5.80 12.13
N GLN A 153 -14.57 -6.08 13.37
CA GLN A 153 -15.06 -7.19 14.23
C GLN A 153 -16.15 -6.70 15.17
#